data_40b1f3ad37ddbdc04ae5bc2e85e3dc94
#
_entry.id   40b1f3ad37ddbdc04ae5bc2e85e3dc94
#
_cell.length_a   1.000
_cell.length_b   1.000
_cell.length_c   1.000
_cell.angle_alpha   90.00
_cell.angle_beta   90.00
_cell.angle_gamma   90.00
#
_symmetry.space_group_name_H-M   'P 1'
#
loop_
_entity.id
_entity.type
_entity.pdbx_description
1 polymer ?
#
loop_
_entity_poly.entity_id
_entity_poly.type
_entity_poly.pdbx_seq_one_letter_code
_entity_poly.pdbx_strand_id
1 'polypeptide(L)'
;MSEYKFTDNSGKVLDALRDQLIKGLETCGLVAEGYAKKLVPVDTGNLRNSISHRVDDAEPAVYIGTDVEYAPYIELGTGKYATTGGGTPKERWVYRAEDGTFHMGYPQAARPYLKPAGADHEDEYKRIIEDALKE
;
A
#
# COMPACT_ATOMS: atom_id res chain seq x y z
N MET A 1 -2.67 -27.44 -53.64
CA MET A 1 -2.99 -27.77 -52.23
C MET A 1 -2.47 -26.66 -51.35
N SER A 2 -3.31 -26.03 -50.55
CA SER A 2 -2.87 -25.00 -49.66
C SER A 2 -2.41 -25.60 -48.33
N GLU A 3 -1.26 -25.12 -47.89
CA GLU A 3 -0.72 -25.51 -46.59
C GLU A 3 -0.97 -24.38 -45.61
N TYR A 4 -1.34 -24.74 -44.40
CA TYR A 4 -1.52 -23.79 -43.31
C TYR A 4 -0.49 -24.08 -42.24
N LYS A 5 0.24 -23.03 -41.85
CA LYS A 5 1.20 -23.14 -40.76
C LYS A 5 0.67 -22.33 -39.57
N PHE A 6 0.49 -23.01 -38.46
CA PHE A 6 0.13 -22.40 -37.21
C PHE A 6 1.35 -22.31 -36.31
N THR A 7 1.61 -21.14 -35.80
CA THR A 7 2.68 -20.94 -34.82
C THR A 7 2.05 -20.52 -33.51
N ASP A 8 2.34 -21.28 -32.47
CA ASP A 8 1.85 -20.96 -31.13
C ASP A 8 2.73 -19.92 -30.51
N ASN A 9 2.23 -18.68 -30.44
CA ASN A 9 2.89 -17.55 -29.80
C ASN A 9 2.30 -17.21 -28.44
N SER A 10 1.49 -18.11 -27.88
CA SER A 10 0.78 -17.86 -26.61
C SER A 10 1.74 -17.48 -25.49
N GLY A 11 2.91 -18.14 -25.41
CA GLY A 11 3.91 -17.80 -24.40
C GLY A 11 4.43 -16.36 -24.51
N LYS A 12 4.72 -15.92 -25.75
CA LYS A 12 5.17 -14.55 -25.99
C LYS A 12 4.09 -13.51 -25.68
N VAL A 13 2.85 -13.81 -26.07
CA VAL A 13 1.71 -12.93 -25.80
C VAL A 13 1.46 -12.80 -24.32
N LEU A 14 1.51 -13.91 -23.58
CA LEU A 14 1.33 -13.91 -22.12
C LEU A 14 2.44 -13.13 -21.43
N ASP A 15 3.69 -13.29 -21.90
CA ASP A 15 4.83 -12.53 -21.33
C ASP A 15 4.65 -11.02 -21.57
N ALA A 16 4.22 -10.63 -22.78
CA ALA A 16 3.98 -9.23 -23.10
C ALA A 16 2.84 -8.64 -22.25
N LEU A 17 1.75 -9.39 -22.06
CA LEU A 17 0.64 -8.97 -21.20
C LEU A 17 1.08 -8.86 -19.76
N ARG A 18 1.93 -9.78 -19.30
CA ARG A 18 2.48 -9.75 -17.95
C ARG A 18 3.33 -8.48 -17.73
N ASP A 19 4.20 -8.15 -18.70
CA ASP A 19 5.02 -6.95 -18.62
C ASP A 19 4.17 -5.69 -18.56
N GLN A 20 3.11 -5.62 -19.35
CA GLN A 20 2.16 -4.51 -19.33
C GLN A 20 1.41 -4.42 -18.00
N LEU A 21 1.01 -5.56 -17.44
CA LEU A 21 0.36 -5.63 -16.15
C LEU A 21 1.28 -5.10 -15.04
N ILE A 22 2.55 -5.53 -15.04
CA ILE A 22 3.54 -5.05 -14.06
C ILE A 22 3.73 -3.54 -14.15
N LYS A 23 3.82 -2.99 -15.37
CA LYS A 23 3.90 -1.54 -15.55
C LYS A 23 2.67 -0.81 -15.02
N GLY A 24 1.48 -1.36 -15.25
CA GLY A 24 0.23 -0.83 -14.72
C GLY A 24 0.20 -0.86 -13.21
N LEU A 25 0.65 -1.95 -12.58
CA LEU A 25 0.74 -2.09 -11.14
C LEU A 25 1.74 -1.08 -10.55
N GLU A 26 2.86 -0.86 -11.22
CA GLU A 26 3.84 0.15 -10.81
C GLU A 26 3.20 1.55 -10.79
N THR A 27 2.44 1.89 -11.82
CA THR A 27 1.71 3.16 -11.88
C THR A 27 0.67 3.26 -10.76
N CYS A 28 -0.08 2.19 -10.51
CA CYS A 28 -1.02 2.15 -9.39
C CYS A 28 -0.30 2.37 -8.06
N GLY A 29 0.86 1.75 -7.88
CA GLY A 29 1.67 1.91 -6.67
C GLY A 29 2.10 3.35 -6.45
N LEU A 30 2.57 4.02 -7.50
CA LEU A 30 2.94 5.44 -7.44
C LEU A 30 1.76 6.32 -7.05
N VAL A 31 0.59 6.07 -7.65
CA VAL A 31 -0.63 6.84 -7.36
C VAL A 31 -1.09 6.60 -5.92
N ALA A 32 -1.12 5.33 -5.49
CA ALA A 32 -1.53 4.97 -4.13
C ALA A 32 -0.58 5.55 -3.09
N GLU A 33 0.73 5.50 -3.36
CA GLU A 33 1.74 6.12 -2.51
C GLU A 33 1.49 7.62 -2.36
N GLY A 34 1.16 8.30 -3.47
CA GLY A 34 0.81 9.72 -3.46
C GLY A 34 -0.41 10.02 -2.60
N TYR A 35 -1.47 9.23 -2.72
CA TYR A 35 -2.67 9.38 -1.90
C TYR A 35 -2.38 9.15 -0.41
N ALA A 36 -1.61 8.10 -0.10
CA ALA A 36 -1.24 7.82 1.28
C ALA A 36 -0.43 8.97 1.88
N LYS A 37 0.50 9.52 1.13
CA LYS A 37 1.32 10.65 1.57
C LYS A 37 0.50 11.92 1.82
N LYS A 38 -0.59 12.10 1.09
CA LYS A 38 -1.51 13.23 1.32
C LYS A 38 -2.34 13.07 2.58
N LEU A 39 -2.70 11.83 2.91
CA LEU A 39 -3.60 11.53 4.03
C LEU A 39 -2.87 11.35 5.35
N VAL A 40 -1.60 10.95 5.32
CA VAL A 40 -0.85 10.65 6.53
C VAL A 40 -0.64 11.92 7.36
N PRO A 41 -0.84 11.86 8.68
CA PRO A 41 -0.51 12.98 9.55
C PRO A 41 0.99 13.29 9.48
N VAL A 42 1.34 14.57 9.35
CA VAL A 42 2.73 15.02 9.23
C VAL A 42 3.13 15.71 10.52
N ASP A 43 4.06 15.11 11.25
CA ASP A 43 4.71 15.71 12.41
C ASP A 43 6.15 16.09 12.04
N THR A 44 7.02 15.09 11.89
CA THR A 44 8.40 15.32 11.46
C THR A 44 8.62 15.07 9.97
N GLY A 45 7.64 14.47 9.29
CA GLY A 45 7.75 14.03 7.91
C GLY A 45 8.35 12.64 7.74
N ASN A 46 8.83 12.00 8.81
CA ASN A 46 9.44 10.68 8.73
C ASN A 46 8.49 9.63 8.19
N LEU A 47 7.26 9.59 8.73
CA LEU A 47 6.27 8.62 8.30
C LEU A 47 5.90 8.84 6.83
N ARG A 48 5.59 10.07 6.46
CA ARG A 48 5.24 10.42 5.08
C ARG A 48 6.35 10.02 4.11
N ASN A 49 7.60 10.36 4.45
CA ASN A 49 8.74 10.09 3.57
C ASN A 49 9.08 8.59 3.49
N SER A 50 8.64 7.80 4.47
CA SER A 50 8.90 6.35 4.49
C SER A 50 7.88 5.55 3.68
N ILE A 51 6.75 6.15 3.29
CA ILE A 51 5.73 5.44 2.52
C ILE A 51 6.29 5.12 1.14
N SER A 52 6.21 3.86 0.77
CA SER A 52 6.71 3.35 -0.50
C SER A 52 5.76 2.31 -1.06
N HIS A 53 6.01 1.90 -2.29
CA HIS A 53 5.25 0.82 -2.92
C HIS A 53 6.22 -0.23 -3.45
N ARG A 54 5.70 -1.43 -3.62
CA ARG A 54 6.45 -2.55 -4.17
C ARG A 54 5.53 -3.41 -5.03
N VAL A 55 5.97 -3.73 -6.24
CA VAL A 55 5.28 -4.66 -7.12
C VAL A 55 5.88 -6.05 -6.93
N ASP A 56 5.02 -7.06 -6.79
CA ASP A 56 5.43 -8.45 -6.75
C ASP A 56 5.22 -9.06 -8.13
N ASP A 57 6.30 -9.53 -8.75
CA ASP A 57 6.25 -10.14 -10.09
C ASP A 57 5.71 -11.56 -10.07
N ALA A 58 5.92 -12.30 -9.00
CA ALA A 58 5.52 -13.72 -8.90
C ALA A 58 4.00 -13.85 -8.77
N GLU A 59 3.39 -13.03 -7.93
CA GLU A 59 1.95 -12.88 -7.84
C GLU A 59 1.63 -11.45 -8.21
N PRO A 60 1.13 -11.15 -9.43
CA PRO A 60 0.95 -9.78 -9.86
C PRO A 60 0.12 -8.97 -8.87
N ALA A 61 0.80 -8.21 -8.04
CA ALA A 61 0.20 -7.40 -7.00
C ALA A 61 1.11 -6.21 -6.69
N VAL A 62 0.52 -5.14 -6.17
CA VAL A 62 1.26 -3.99 -5.69
C VAL A 62 0.88 -3.74 -4.23
N TYR A 63 1.89 -3.47 -3.44
CA TYR A 63 1.75 -3.20 -2.01
C TYR A 63 2.23 -1.79 -1.70
N ILE A 64 1.51 -1.08 -0.86
CA ILE A 64 1.96 0.18 -0.29
C ILE A 64 2.17 0.00 1.21
N GLY A 65 3.16 0.66 1.75
CA GLY A 65 3.45 0.50 3.17
C GLY A 65 4.62 1.34 3.61
N THR A 66 5.00 1.12 4.85
CA THR A 66 6.10 1.79 5.51
C THR A 66 6.76 0.83 6.49
N ASP A 67 8.05 1.04 6.73
CA ASP A 67 8.82 0.30 7.74
C ASP A 67 8.90 1.02 9.10
N VAL A 68 8.25 2.15 9.23
CA VAL A 68 8.24 2.90 10.49
C VAL A 68 7.42 2.15 11.55
N GLU A 69 8.01 1.91 12.71
CA GLU A 69 7.43 1.06 13.76
C GLU A 69 6.11 1.57 14.31
N TYR A 70 5.93 2.89 14.39
CA TYR A 70 4.71 3.48 14.93
C TYR A 70 3.57 3.62 13.90
N ALA A 71 3.83 3.29 12.64
CA ALA A 71 2.84 3.45 11.56
C ALA A 71 1.52 2.72 11.82
N PRO A 72 1.50 1.46 12.30
CA PRO A 72 0.23 0.77 12.58
C PRO A 72 -0.64 1.49 13.60
N TYR A 73 -0.03 2.15 14.56
CA TYR A 73 -0.77 2.87 15.60
C TYR A 73 -1.51 4.09 15.06
N ILE A 74 -0.97 4.73 14.04
CA ILE A 74 -1.62 5.85 13.36
C ILE A 74 -2.76 5.35 12.48
N GLU A 75 -2.50 4.30 11.70
CA GLU A 75 -3.49 3.72 10.79
C GLU A 75 -4.70 3.17 11.54
N LEU A 76 -4.47 2.45 12.62
CA LEU A 76 -5.49 1.65 13.31
C LEU A 76 -5.98 2.26 14.62
N GLY A 77 -5.28 3.29 15.11
CA GLY A 77 -5.57 3.85 16.43
C GLY A 77 -4.92 3.05 17.55
N THR A 78 -5.02 3.55 18.76
CA THR A 78 -4.39 2.93 19.94
C THR A 78 -5.35 2.87 21.12
N GLY A 79 -5.06 1.96 22.05
CA GLY A 79 -5.85 1.82 23.27
C GLY A 79 -7.30 1.50 22.97
N LYS A 80 -8.20 2.20 23.61
CA LYS A 80 -9.65 2.01 23.42
C LYS A 80 -10.16 2.42 22.05
N TYR A 81 -9.37 3.16 21.27
CA TYR A 81 -9.74 3.61 19.94
C TYR A 81 -9.20 2.72 18.82
N ALA A 82 -8.46 1.65 19.15
CA ALA A 82 -7.95 0.74 18.13
C ALA A 82 -9.10 0.09 17.35
N THR A 83 -8.97 0.07 16.02
CA THR A 83 -9.98 -0.49 15.11
C THR A 83 -9.82 -1.98 14.87
N THR A 84 -8.74 -2.58 15.36
CA THR A 84 -8.48 -4.02 15.27
C THR A 84 -8.20 -4.58 16.65
N GLY A 85 -8.16 -5.92 16.76
CA GLY A 85 -8.04 -6.64 18.03
C GLY A 85 -6.74 -6.43 18.81
N GLY A 86 -5.80 -5.61 18.30
CA GLY A 86 -4.58 -5.28 19.03
C GLY A 86 -4.72 -4.16 20.05
N GLY A 87 -5.90 -3.55 20.13
CA GLY A 87 -6.15 -2.48 21.09
C GLY A 87 -6.37 -3.00 22.51
N THR A 88 -6.07 -2.15 23.48
CA THR A 88 -6.36 -2.44 24.89
C THR A 88 -7.32 -1.41 25.45
N PRO A 89 -8.13 -1.74 26.47
CA PRO A 89 -9.04 -0.77 27.09
C PRO A 89 -8.34 0.27 27.95
N LYS A 90 -7.03 0.26 28.01
CA LYS A 90 -6.25 1.21 28.79
C LYS A 90 -6.40 2.63 28.27
N GLU A 91 -6.53 3.58 29.18
CA GLU A 91 -6.58 5.00 28.87
C GLU A 91 -5.18 5.65 28.79
N ARG A 92 -4.18 4.98 29.34
CA ARG A 92 -2.78 5.42 29.30
C ARG A 92 -1.85 4.25 29.59
N TRP A 93 -0.63 4.34 29.09
CA TRP A 93 0.42 3.35 29.35
C TRP A 93 1.78 4.03 29.30
N VAL A 94 2.78 3.35 29.86
CA VAL A 94 4.17 3.80 29.75
C VAL A 94 4.86 2.97 28.68
N TYR A 95 5.59 3.61 27.81
CA TYR A 95 6.40 2.94 26.81
C TYR A 95 7.83 3.49 26.78
N ARG A 96 8.74 2.68 26.29
CA ARG A 96 10.15 3.05 26.12
C ARG A 96 10.37 3.51 24.69
N ALA A 97 10.84 4.73 24.51
CA ALA A 97 11.21 5.28 23.21
C ALA A 97 12.57 4.74 22.74
N GLU A 98 12.89 4.92 21.48
CA GLU A 98 14.14 4.45 20.88
C GLU A 98 15.38 5.01 21.58
N ASP A 99 15.31 6.23 22.08
CA ASP A 99 16.39 6.88 22.83
C ASP A 99 16.56 6.35 24.26
N GLY A 100 15.75 5.35 24.66
CA GLY A 100 15.79 4.74 25.97
C GLY A 100 14.98 5.46 27.05
N THR A 101 14.36 6.59 26.73
CA THR A 101 13.51 7.31 27.68
C THR A 101 12.13 6.68 27.76
N PHE A 102 11.45 6.88 28.91
CA PHE A 102 10.08 6.42 29.14
C PHE A 102 9.10 7.56 28.92
N HIS A 103 8.03 7.27 28.23
CA HIS A 103 6.98 8.23 27.92
C HIS A 103 5.61 7.68 28.26
N MET A 104 4.66 8.56 28.48
CA MET A 104 3.27 8.20 28.67
C MET A 104 2.54 8.15 27.36
N GLY A 105 1.92 7.02 27.05
CA GLY A 105 1.05 6.87 25.89
C GLY A 105 -0.41 7.07 26.26
N TYR A 106 -1.16 7.67 25.35
CA TYR A 106 -2.60 7.90 25.49
C TYR A 106 -3.32 7.32 24.28
N PRO A 107 -4.58 6.88 24.45
CA PRO A 107 -5.36 6.41 23.31
C PRO A 107 -5.49 7.48 22.24
N GLN A 108 -5.32 7.08 21.00
CA GLN A 108 -5.49 7.95 19.84
C GLN A 108 -6.47 7.32 18.86
N ALA A 109 -7.39 8.13 18.34
CA ALA A 109 -8.28 7.69 17.28
C ALA A 109 -7.47 7.31 16.03
N ALA A 110 -7.97 6.35 15.27
CA ALA A 110 -7.36 5.97 14.01
C ALA A 110 -7.36 7.15 13.04
N ARG A 111 -6.21 7.33 12.37
CA ARG A 111 -6.07 8.30 11.26
C ARG A 111 -5.56 7.54 10.04
N PRO A 112 -6.44 6.75 9.37
CA PRO A 112 -6.02 5.86 8.30
C PRO A 112 -5.54 6.62 7.08
N TYR A 113 -4.48 6.13 6.48
CA TYR A 113 -3.88 6.69 5.27
C TYR A 113 -3.56 5.61 4.22
N LEU A 114 -3.29 4.38 4.66
CA LEU A 114 -3.02 3.27 3.73
C LEU A 114 -4.32 2.67 3.19
N LYS A 115 -5.27 2.37 4.06
CA LYS A 115 -6.53 1.77 3.65
C LYS A 115 -7.32 2.67 2.70
N PRO A 116 -7.54 3.98 3.00
CA PRO A 116 -8.21 4.84 2.04
C PRO A 116 -7.44 5.02 0.74
N ALA A 117 -6.10 5.07 0.78
CA ALA A 117 -5.29 5.20 -0.42
C ALA A 117 -5.52 4.03 -1.38
N GLY A 118 -5.70 2.83 -0.86
CA GLY A 118 -6.05 1.67 -1.68
C GLY A 118 -7.54 1.61 -2.01
N ALA A 119 -8.40 1.60 -1.00
CA ALA A 119 -9.81 1.27 -1.16
C ALA A 119 -10.65 2.38 -1.81
N ASP A 120 -10.35 3.65 -1.54
CA ASP A 120 -11.17 4.76 -2.02
C ASP A 120 -10.96 5.11 -3.50
N HIS A 121 -9.96 4.50 -4.15
CA HIS A 121 -9.57 4.81 -5.52
C HIS A 121 -9.54 3.58 -6.43
N GLU A 122 -10.35 2.57 -6.11
CA GLU A 122 -10.40 1.32 -6.88
C GLU A 122 -10.69 1.54 -8.37
N ASP A 123 -11.63 2.43 -8.69
CA ASP A 123 -11.98 2.72 -10.09
C ASP A 123 -10.82 3.33 -10.86
N GLU A 124 -10.03 4.16 -10.22
CA GLU A 124 -8.84 4.76 -10.83
C GLU A 124 -7.78 3.70 -11.12
N TYR A 125 -7.53 2.80 -10.16
CA TYR A 125 -6.54 1.72 -10.34
C TYR A 125 -7.00 0.75 -11.43
N LYS A 126 -8.27 0.42 -11.47
CA LYS A 126 -8.84 -0.42 -12.52
C LYS A 126 -8.60 0.21 -13.90
N ARG A 127 -8.85 1.51 -14.04
CA ARG A 127 -8.63 2.24 -15.29
C ARG A 127 -7.16 2.23 -15.69
N ILE A 128 -6.26 2.43 -14.74
CA ILE A 128 -4.82 2.41 -15.00
C ILE A 128 -4.41 1.04 -15.55
N ILE A 129 -4.89 -0.05 -14.95
CA ILE A 129 -4.58 -1.40 -15.42
C ILE A 129 -5.19 -1.66 -16.80
N GLU A 130 -6.43 -1.28 -17.03
CA GLU A 130 -7.08 -1.45 -18.33
C GLU A 130 -6.32 -0.71 -19.43
N ASP A 131 -5.89 0.53 -19.17
CA ASP A 131 -5.13 1.33 -20.13
C ASP A 131 -3.75 0.73 -20.40
N ALA A 132 -3.08 0.21 -19.37
CA ALA A 132 -1.79 -0.45 -19.51
C ALA A 132 -1.87 -1.69 -20.39
N LEU A 133 -2.95 -2.46 -20.27
CA LEU A 133 -3.14 -3.69 -21.04
C LEU A 133 -3.51 -3.44 -22.51
N LYS A 134 -3.91 -2.23 -22.86
CA LYS A 134 -4.24 -1.86 -24.24
C LYS A 134 -3.02 -1.45 -25.07
N GLU A 135 -1.91 -1.18 -24.44
CA GLU A 135 -0.69 -0.72 -25.12
C GLU A 135 0.07 -1.82 -25.86
#